data_e846dbf97f06c60ad27bfe120d27a371
#
_entry.id   e846dbf97f06c60ad27bfe120d27a371
#
_cell.length_a   1.000
_cell.length_b   1.000
_cell.length_c   1.000
_cell.angle_alpha   90.00
_cell.angle_beta   90.00
_cell.angle_gamma   90.00
#
_symmetry.space_group_name_H-M   'P 1'
#
loop_
_entity.id
_entity.type
_entity.pdbx_description
1 polymer ?
#
loop_
_entity_poly.entity_id
_entity_poly.type
_entity_poly.pdbx_seq_one_letter_code
_entity_poly.pdbx_strand_id
1 'polypeptide(L)'
;MTVLRVTDLHAAYGPIKALHGISVDVAEGEIVTLIGANGAGKSTLLMSICGNPRAAQGRIDFLGEDITRLPTHEIVRRGVAQAPEGRRLFPFMSVVENLQMGAVSADPRHFDEDLERVFTLYSILRQRRE
;
A
#
# COMPACT_ATOMS: atom_id res chain seq x y z
N MET A 1 -12.31 -16.02 -2.31
CA MET A 1 -12.92 -14.70 -1.98
C MET A 1 -12.06 -13.61 -2.60
N THR A 2 -12.69 -12.63 -3.22
CA THR A 2 -11.97 -11.45 -3.73
C THR A 2 -11.64 -10.53 -2.56
N VAL A 3 -10.37 -10.28 -2.35
CA VAL A 3 -9.88 -9.40 -1.27
C VAL A 3 -9.86 -7.94 -1.72
N LEU A 4 -9.37 -7.70 -2.93
CA LEU A 4 -9.33 -6.37 -3.54
C LEU A 4 -10.01 -6.41 -4.90
N ARG A 5 -10.90 -5.45 -5.15
CA ARG A 5 -11.51 -5.27 -6.47
C ARG A 5 -11.41 -3.82 -6.88
N VAL A 6 -10.79 -3.58 -8.00
CA VAL A 6 -10.73 -2.28 -8.67
C VAL A 6 -11.58 -2.36 -9.93
N THR A 7 -12.55 -1.47 -10.09
CA THR A 7 -13.48 -1.47 -11.22
C THR A 7 -13.45 -0.13 -11.92
N ASP A 8 -13.10 -0.15 -13.20
CA ASP A 8 -13.11 1.02 -14.10
C ASP A 8 -12.46 2.26 -13.49
N LEU A 9 -11.28 2.10 -12.90
CA LEU A 9 -10.59 3.16 -12.17
C LEU A 9 -9.98 4.18 -13.12
N HIS A 10 -10.35 5.44 -12.92
CA HIS A 10 -9.76 6.61 -13.58
C HIS A 10 -9.10 7.49 -12.51
N ALA A 11 -7.89 7.92 -12.77
CA ALA A 11 -7.17 8.85 -11.90
C ALA A 11 -6.30 9.80 -12.72
N ALA A 12 -6.07 10.98 -12.20
CA ALA A 12 -5.31 12.03 -12.88
C ALA A 12 -4.45 12.84 -11.91
N TYR A 13 -3.36 13.37 -12.42
CA TYR A 13 -2.54 14.40 -11.77
C TYR A 13 -2.89 15.75 -12.43
N GLY A 14 -3.78 16.53 -11.79
CA GLY A 14 -4.30 17.76 -12.40
C GLY A 14 -4.97 17.45 -13.75
N PRO A 15 -4.54 18.09 -14.86
CA PRO A 15 -5.12 17.86 -16.18
C PRO A 15 -4.63 16.56 -16.85
N ILE A 16 -3.61 15.89 -16.31
CA ILE A 16 -2.97 14.72 -16.92
C ILE A 16 -3.66 13.47 -16.41
N LYS A 17 -4.39 12.77 -17.28
CA LYS A 17 -4.97 11.48 -16.97
C LYS A 17 -3.88 10.40 -16.96
N ALA A 18 -3.78 9.68 -15.86
CA ALA A 18 -2.82 8.60 -15.68
C ALA A 18 -3.48 7.21 -15.74
N LEU A 19 -4.72 7.07 -15.33
CA LEU A 19 -5.50 5.84 -15.42
C LEU A 19 -6.78 6.08 -16.23
N HIS A 20 -7.06 5.17 -17.15
CA HIS A 20 -8.12 5.30 -18.17
C HIS A 20 -9.12 4.13 -18.10
N GLY A 21 -9.61 3.78 -16.92
CA GLY A 21 -10.56 2.70 -16.76
C GLY A 21 -9.90 1.35 -16.54
N ILE A 22 -9.07 1.25 -15.53
CA ILE A 22 -8.37 0.01 -15.16
C ILE A 22 -9.24 -0.80 -14.21
N SER A 23 -9.33 -2.10 -14.49
CA SER A 23 -9.99 -3.06 -13.61
C SER A 23 -9.03 -4.19 -13.26
N VAL A 24 -8.99 -4.57 -11.98
CA VAL A 24 -8.18 -5.69 -11.48
C VAL A 24 -8.81 -6.25 -10.21
N ASP A 25 -8.79 -7.57 -10.10
CA ASP A 25 -9.21 -8.28 -8.89
C ASP A 25 -8.03 -9.03 -8.31
N VAL A 26 -7.99 -9.12 -6.99
CA VAL A 26 -7.02 -9.93 -6.24
C VAL A 26 -7.81 -10.83 -5.29
N ALA A 27 -7.65 -12.14 -5.45
CA ALA A 27 -8.25 -13.11 -4.56
C ALA A 27 -7.40 -13.33 -3.30
N GLU A 28 -8.02 -13.94 -2.29
CA GLU A 28 -7.30 -14.33 -1.08
C GLU A 28 -6.16 -15.30 -1.39
N GLY A 29 -4.96 -15.00 -0.87
CA GLY A 29 -3.76 -15.80 -1.11
C GLY A 29 -3.15 -15.64 -2.51
N GLU A 30 -3.67 -14.77 -3.34
CA GLU A 30 -3.20 -14.54 -4.71
C GLU A 30 -2.11 -13.47 -4.77
N ILE A 31 -1.18 -13.65 -5.69
CA ILE A 31 -0.21 -12.62 -6.08
C ILE A 31 -0.52 -12.18 -7.51
N VAL A 32 -0.85 -10.92 -7.68
CA VAL A 32 -1.11 -10.31 -8.98
C VAL A 32 0.06 -9.44 -9.40
N THR A 33 0.53 -9.60 -10.63
CA THR A 33 1.62 -8.81 -11.19
C THR A 33 1.11 -7.85 -12.26
N LEU A 34 1.51 -6.59 -12.16
CA LEU A 34 1.23 -5.57 -13.16
C LEU A 34 2.42 -5.44 -14.10
N ILE A 35 2.17 -5.62 -15.39
CA ILE A 35 3.19 -5.54 -16.44
C ILE A 35 2.81 -4.41 -17.40
N GLY A 36 3.79 -3.59 -17.76
CA GLY A 36 3.61 -2.51 -18.72
C GLY A 36 4.86 -1.64 -18.81
N ALA A 37 4.90 -0.80 -19.83
CA ALA A 37 5.97 0.18 -20.02
C ALA A 37 5.99 1.22 -18.90
N ASN A 38 7.13 1.88 -18.70
CA ASN A 38 7.22 3.03 -17.82
C ASN A 38 6.26 4.13 -18.31
N GLY A 39 5.49 4.71 -17.37
CA GLY A 39 4.46 5.68 -17.69
C GLY A 39 3.10 5.10 -18.08
N ALA A 40 2.94 3.77 -18.04
CA ALA A 40 1.65 3.11 -18.30
C ALA A 40 0.64 3.22 -17.14
N GLY A 41 1.05 3.77 -15.98
CA GLY A 41 0.17 3.98 -14.85
C GLY A 41 0.26 2.93 -13.75
N LYS A 42 1.24 2.01 -13.78
CA LYS A 42 1.39 0.96 -12.76
C LYS A 42 1.52 1.51 -11.34
N SER A 43 2.45 2.43 -11.14
CA SER A 43 2.65 3.08 -9.83
C SER A 43 1.43 3.91 -9.43
N THR A 44 0.81 4.59 -10.39
CA THR A 44 -0.41 5.38 -10.15
C THR A 44 -1.55 4.50 -9.68
N LEU A 45 -1.71 3.30 -10.25
CA LEU A 45 -2.74 2.36 -9.81
C LEU A 45 -2.52 1.97 -8.33
N LEU A 46 -1.30 1.58 -7.95
CA LEU A 46 -0.98 1.20 -6.57
C LEU A 46 -1.20 2.37 -5.61
N MET A 47 -0.77 3.57 -6.00
CA MET A 47 -0.94 4.77 -5.18
C MET A 47 -2.43 5.16 -5.06
N SER A 48 -3.22 5.01 -6.12
CA SER A 48 -4.66 5.33 -6.11
C SER A 48 -5.46 4.37 -5.24
N ILE A 49 -5.06 3.10 -5.15
CA ILE A 49 -5.64 2.16 -4.20
C ILE A 49 -5.47 2.68 -2.76
N CYS A 50 -4.35 3.32 -2.47
CA CYS A 50 -4.10 3.98 -1.19
C CYS A 50 -4.67 5.40 -1.09
N GLY A 51 -5.40 5.87 -2.08
CA GLY A 51 -6.14 7.12 -2.04
C GLY A 51 -5.40 8.36 -2.55
N ASN A 52 -4.23 8.21 -3.19
CA ASN A 52 -3.47 9.34 -3.71
C ASN A 52 -2.71 8.94 -5.01
N PRO A 53 -3.08 9.45 -6.18
CA PRO A 53 -4.21 10.35 -6.43
C PRO A 53 -5.55 9.66 -6.20
N ARG A 54 -6.55 10.43 -5.77
CA ARG A 54 -7.88 9.91 -5.55
C ARG A 54 -8.55 9.54 -6.87
N ALA A 55 -9.37 8.49 -6.85
CA ALA A 55 -10.13 8.08 -8.02
C ALA A 55 -11.03 9.22 -8.52
N ALA A 56 -10.94 9.54 -9.81
CA ALA A 56 -11.86 10.46 -10.49
C ALA A 56 -13.17 9.75 -10.87
N GLN A 57 -13.06 8.48 -11.27
CA GLN A 57 -14.17 7.58 -11.58
C GLN A 57 -13.79 6.16 -11.20
N GLY A 58 -14.79 5.31 -11.09
CA GLY A 58 -14.61 3.91 -10.75
C GLY A 58 -14.76 3.63 -9.27
N ARG A 59 -14.41 2.42 -8.88
CA ARG A 59 -14.63 1.94 -7.52
C ARG A 59 -13.49 1.03 -7.06
N ILE A 60 -13.16 1.14 -5.81
CA ILE A 60 -12.20 0.27 -5.14
C ILE A 60 -12.89 -0.35 -3.92
N ASP A 61 -13.01 -1.67 -3.91
CA ASP A 61 -13.53 -2.44 -2.79
C ASP A 61 -12.41 -3.26 -2.16
N PHE A 62 -12.32 -3.23 -0.84
CA PHE A 62 -11.39 -4.04 -0.07
C PHE A 62 -12.16 -4.82 1.00
N LEU A 63 -12.04 -6.14 0.98
CA LEU A 63 -12.77 -7.06 1.86
C LEU A 63 -14.30 -6.79 1.86
N GLY A 64 -14.84 -6.46 0.69
CA GLY A 64 -16.27 -6.17 0.50
C GLY A 64 -16.70 -4.74 0.91
N GLU A 65 -15.77 -3.92 1.40
CA GLU A 65 -16.05 -2.53 1.77
C GLU A 65 -15.53 -1.56 0.70
N ASP A 66 -16.34 -0.57 0.34
CA ASP A 66 -15.96 0.50 -0.57
C ASP A 66 -14.98 1.46 0.11
N ILE A 67 -13.74 1.47 -0.37
CA ILE A 67 -12.68 2.33 0.15
C ILE A 67 -12.35 3.50 -0.80
N THR A 68 -13.09 3.65 -1.89
CA THR A 68 -12.79 4.61 -2.97
C THR A 68 -12.60 6.04 -2.47
N ARG A 69 -13.39 6.47 -1.50
CA ARG A 69 -13.41 7.84 -0.99
C ARG A 69 -12.78 8.01 0.39
N LEU A 70 -12.27 6.93 0.97
CA LEU A 70 -11.68 6.99 2.29
C LEU A 70 -10.32 7.71 2.24
N PRO A 71 -9.95 8.45 3.30
CA PRO A 71 -8.61 9.00 3.42
C PRO A 71 -7.58 7.89 3.60
N THR A 72 -6.34 8.14 3.19
CA THR A 72 -5.26 7.14 3.20
C THR A 72 -5.08 6.46 4.56
N HIS A 73 -5.14 7.21 5.66
CA HIS A 73 -4.97 6.64 7.01
C HIS A 73 -6.07 5.63 7.37
N GLU A 74 -7.30 5.81 6.87
CA GLU A 74 -8.38 4.85 7.07
C GLU A 74 -8.20 3.59 6.20
N ILE A 75 -7.68 3.74 5.00
CA ILE A 75 -7.35 2.62 4.11
C ILE A 75 -6.26 1.76 4.75
N VAL A 76 -5.20 2.38 5.26
CA VAL A 76 -4.09 1.70 5.95
C VAL A 76 -4.58 0.95 7.18
N ARG A 77 -5.48 1.54 7.98
CA ARG A 77 -6.08 0.88 9.15
C ARG A 77 -6.83 -0.40 8.81
N ARG A 78 -7.36 -0.51 7.60
CA ARG A 78 -8.04 -1.72 7.11
C ARG A 78 -7.11 -2.83 6.68
N GLY A 79 -5.79 -2.57 6.67
CA GLY A 79 -4.77 -3.56 6.35
C GLY A 79 -4.17 -3.44 4.95
N VAL A 80 -4.47 -2.38 4.23
CA VAL A 80 -3.81 -2.08 2.95
C VAL A 80 -2.48 -1.40 3.24
N ALA A 81 -1.38 -1.99 2.78
CA ALA A 81 -0.04 -1.41 2.92
C ALA A 81 0.64 -1.31 1.56
N GLN A 82 1.47 -0.31 1.39
CA GLN A 82 2.23 -0.08 0.18
C GLN A 82 3.70 0.12 0.50
N ALA A 83 4.58 -0.55 -0.26
CA ALA A 83 6.00 -0.24 -0.31
C ALA A 83 6.24 0.73 -1.48
N PRO A 84 6.43 2.03 -1.23
CA PRO A 84 6.58 3.02 -2.28
C PRO A 84 7.95 2.95 -2.94
N GLU A 85 8.04 3.47 -4.16
CA GLU A 85 9.32 3.68 -4.83
C GLU A 85 10.17 4.72 -4.09
N GLY A 86 11.50 4.65 -4.29
CA GLY A 86 12.43 5.68 -3.85
C GLY A 86 12.88 5.59 -2.39
N ARG A 87 12.83 4.40 -1.79
CA ARG A 87 13.36 4.18 -0.43
C ARG A 87 12.88 5.25 0.55
N ARG A 88 11.58 5.37 0.73
CA ARG A 88 10.97 6.40 1.57
C ARG A 88 11.09 6.09 3.05
N LEU A 89 12.33 6.03 3.51
CA LEU A 89 12.68 5.85 4.91
C LEU A 89 12.97 7.21 5.56
N PHE A 90 12.93 7.22 6.88
CA PHE A 90 13.38 8.36 7.68
C PHE A 90 14.88 8.20 7.98
N PRO A 91 15.76 8.89 7.24
CA PRO A 91 17.21 8.60 7.29
C PRO A 91 17.87 8.99 8.62
N PHE A 92 17.24 9.85 9.39
CA PHE A 92 17.74 10.29 10.71
C PHE A 92 17.15 9.50 11.88
N MET A 93 16.31 8.50 11.59
CA MET A 93 15.73 7.59 12.56
C MET A 93 16.44 6.25 12.50
N SER A 94 16.50 5.54 13.63
CA SER A 94 17.05 4.20 13.68
C SER A 94 16.19 3.20 12.89
N VAL A 95 16.68 1.98 12.69
CA VAL A 95 15.91 0.89 12.07
C VAL A 95 14.64 0.61 12.89
N VAL A 96 14.76 0.51 14.21
CA VAL A 96 13.61 0.25 15.10
C VAL A 96 12.60 1.37 15.02
N GLU A 97 13.02 2.63 15.03
CA GLU A 97 12.12 3.78 14.91
C GLU A 97 11.38 3.79 13.56
N ASN A 98 12.06 3.47 12.46
CA ASN A 98 11.41 3.31 11.16
C ASN A 98 10.35 2.20 11.17
N LEU A 99 10.66 1.05 11.80
CA LEU A 99 9.71 -0.05 11.94
C LEU A 99 8.52 0.34 12.83
N GLN A 100 8.74 1.11 13.89
CA GLN A 100 7.67 1.65 14.73
C GLN A 100 6.72 2.55 13.94
N MET A 101 7.25 3.39 13.06
CA MET A 101 6.42 4.23 12.18
C MET A 101 5.54 3.38 11.26
N GLY A 102 6.06 2.27 10.73
CA GLY A 102 5.28 1.33 9.93
C GLY A 102 4.22 0.58 10.71
N ALA A 103 4.40 0.42 12.02
CA ALA A 103 3.48 -0.30 12.91
C ALA A 103 2.41 0.59 13.56
N VAL A 104 2.31 1.87 13.19
CA VAL A 104 1.42 2.84 13.84
C VAL A 104 -0.06 2.42 13.81
N SER A 105 -0.47 1.67 12.79
CA SER A 105 -1.84 1.16 12.62
C SER A 105 -2.05 -0.22 13.24
N ALA A 106 -1.00 -0.88 13.71
CA ALA A 106 -1.06 -2.21 14.30
C ALA A 106 -1.36 -2.13 15.81
N ASP A 107 -1.80 -3.27 16.38
CA ASP A 107 -2.00 -3.36 17.82
C ASP A 107 -0.65 -3.28 18.54
N PRO A 108 -0.42 -2.27 19.40
CA PRO A 108 0.86 -2.10 20.07
C PRO A 108 1.24 -3.26 21.00
N ARG A 109 0.28 -4.10 21.43
CA ARG A 109 0.54 -5.29 22.25
C ARG A 109 1.37 -6.35 21.52
N HIS A 110 1.33 -6.36 20.19
CA HIS A 110 2.05 -7.32 19.35
C HIS A 110 3.34 -6.75 18.76
N PHE A 111 3.73 -5.52 19.11
CA PHE A 111 4.89 -4.87 18.51
C PHE A 111 6.18 -5.67 18.67
N ASP A 112 6.48 -6.13 19.88
CA ASP A 112 7.71 -6.87 20.15
C ASP A 112 7.76 -8.21 19.39
N GLU A 113 6.65 -8.91 19.33
CA GLU A 113 6.51 -10.17 18.58
C GLU A 113 6.69 -9.93 17.09
N ASP A 114 6.06 -8.91 16.55
CA ASP A 114 6.16 -8.55 15.14
C ASP A 114 7.58 -8.08 14.78
N LEU A 115 8.24 -7.35 15.67
CA LEU A 115 9.61 -6.92 15.52
C LEU A 115 10.56 -8.12 15.42
N GLU A 116 10.41 -9.11 16.29
CA GLU A 116 11.19 -10.36 16.25
C GLU A 116 10.94 -11.14 14.95
N ARG A 117 9.72 -11.17 14.46
CA ARG A 117 9.39 -11.76 13.16
C ARG A 117 10.14 -11.07 12.01
N VAL A 118 10.15 -9.76 11.98
CA VAL A 118 10.89 -8.96 10.97
C VAL A 118 12.39 -9.25 11.07
N PHE A 119 12.95 -9.29 12.25
CA PHE A 119 14.38 -9.58 12.46
C PHE A 119 14.76 -11.02 12.10
N THR A 120 13.83 -11.95 12.22
CA THR A 120 14.02 -13.34 11.77
C THR A 120 14.04 -13.42 10.24
N LEU A 121 13.15 -12.69 9.57
CA LEU A 121 13.10 -12.62 8.11
C LEU A 121 14.27 -11.84 7.52
N TYR A 122 14.71 -10.80 8.19
CA TYR A 122 15.75 -9.88 7.74
C TYR A 122 16.81 -9.67 8.85
N SER A 123 17.68 -10.66 9.02
CA SER A 123 18.69 -10.65 10.12
C SER A 123 19.61 -9.43 10.10
N ILE A 124 19.85 -8.84 8.92
CA ILE A 124 20.65 -7.61 8.80
C ILE A 124 20.03 -6.43 9.56
N LEU A 125 18.71 -6.38 9.65
CA LEU A 125 18.01 -5.33 10.40
C LEU A 125 18.22 -5.47 11.91
N ARG A 126 18.34 -6.70 12.41
CA ARG A 126 18.68 -6.96 13.81
C ARG A 126 20.08 -6.45 14.15
N GLN A 127 21.04 -6.69 13.26
CA GLN A 127 22.43 -6.23 13.44
C GLN A 127 22.55 -4.71 13.41
N ARG A 128 21.68 -4.02 12.69
CA ARG A 128 21.69 -2.58 12.48
C ARG A 128 20.50 -1.87 13.13
N ARG A 129 19.97 -2.43 14.20
CA ARG A 129 18.70 -1.97 14.80
C ARG A 129 18.74 -0.53 15.33
N GLU A 130 19.94 0.01 15.69
CA GLU A 130 20.16 1.34 16.28
C GLU A 130 21.00 2.26 15.39
#